data_788fdfc3e3cdabed99951b7b56b383fe
#
_entry.id   788fdfc3e3cdabed99951b7b56b383fe
#
_cell.length_a   1.000
_cell.length_b   1.000
_cell.length_c   1.000
_cell.angle_alpha   90.00
_cell.angle_beta   90.00
_cell.angle_gamma   90.00
#
_symmetry.space_group_name_H-M   'P 1'
#
loop_
_entity.id
_entity.type
_entity.pdbx_description
1 polymer ?
#
loop_
_entity_poly.entity_id
_entity_poly.type
_entity_poly.pdbx_seq_one_letter_code
_entity_poly.pdbx_strand_id
1 'polypeptide(L)'
;MFLPVDKPAGIVVYANRGGGHGMMTVRAAITFAVKPSRPGTYSILRRPQPVHRLDKATSGLLLIAKTKPSMINLSYQFRDRKIKKTYTAIVNGIPPPGDAISAVEAHRLGVDVDPDVNGNDEWQIIDHALDEKSAVTVWKVIKSSKSIHARDNVLTSIELKPKTGRFHQLRRHMSWVLDCPIAGDDKYDGGGDAMRLRGEGLHLCSNKVTLEHPSYNDMEEEGTAIFQQLSEKEKEGLWMSPEGKVMVTACIDIPDKFESFIFEENNGYIKHTSEEV
;
A
#
# COMPACT_ATOMS: atom_id res chain seq x y z
N MET A 1 -1.78 -17.61 -13.29
CA MET A 1 -1.02 -16.42 -13.75
C MET A 1 -1.73 -15.16 -13.27
N PHE A 2 -0.98 -14.23 -12.68
CA PHE A 2 -1.43 -12.91 -12.23
C PHE A 2 -0.34 -11.88 -12.57
N LEU A 3 -0.62 -10.59 -12.36
CA LEU A 3 0.29 -9.49 -12.64
C LEU A 3 0.06 -8.39 -11.60
N PRO A 4 1.09 -7.91 -10.89
CA PRO A 4 1.04 -6.64 -10.20
C PRO A 4 1.13 -5.50 -11.22
N VAL A 5 0.30 -4.47 -11.04
CA VAL A 5 0.32 -3.25 -11.85
C VAL A 5 0.38 -2.04 -10.93
N ASP A 6 1.07 -1.00 -11.34
CA ASP A 6 1.05 0.28 -10.66
C ASP A 6 -0.19 1.08 -11.11
N LYS A 7 -1.09 1.33 -10.17
CA LYS A 7 -2.30 2.13 -10.40
C LYS A 7 -2.00 3.61 -10.15
N PRO A 8 -2.15 4.49 -11.13
CA PRO A 8 -2.05 5.93 -10.86
C PRO A 8 -3.16 6.40 -9.91
N ALA A 9 -2.91 7.48 -9.19
CA ALA A 9 -3.93 8.22 -8.46
C ALA A 9 -5.00 8.76 -9.42
N GLY A 10 -6.20 9.05 -8.93
CA GLY A 10 -7.27 9.67 -9.72
C GLY A 10 -8.20 8.69 -10.46
N ILE A 11 -7.86 7.41 -10.57
CA ILE A 11 -8.67 6.40 -11.27
C ILE A 11 -9.28 5.40 -10.27
N VAL A 12 -10.59 5.16 -10.38
CA VAL A 12 -11.28 4.14 -9.59
C VAL A 12 -11.02 2.74 -10.17
N VAL A 13 -10.93 1.73 -9.30
CA VAL A 13 -10.75 0.33 -9.77
C VAL A 13 -12.04 -0.19 -10.42
N TYR A 14 -13.19 0.04 -9.80
CA TYR A 14 -14.49 -0.38 -10.29
C TYR A 14 -15.45 0.80 -10.34
N ALA A 15 -16.36 0.81 -11.31
CA ALA A 15 -17.48 1.76 -11.31
C ALA A 15 -18.45 1.44 -10.16
N ASN A 16 -18.98 2.47 -9.53
CA ASN A 16 -20.08 2.34 -8.57
C ASN A 16 -21.37 1.97 -9.33
N ARG A 17 -22.28 1.24 -8.70
CA ARG A 17 -23.65 1.06 -9.21
C ARG A 17 -24.30 2.43 -9.30
N GLY A 18 -24.65 2.87 -10.51
CA GLY A 18 -25.20 4.21 -10.77
C GLY A 18 -24.16 5.27 -11.16
N GLY A 19 -22.87 4.94 -11.24
CA GLY A 19 -21.85 5.84 -11.81
C GLY A 19 -22.12 6.09 -13.30
N GLY A 20 -22.11 7.37 -13.70
CA GLY A 20 -22.46 7.81 -15.04
C GLY A 20 -21.71 7.06 -16.15
N HIS A 21 -22.38 6.86 -17.26
CA HIS A 21 -21.80 6.29 -18.47
C HIS A 21 -20.55 7.10 -18.88
N GLY A 22 -19.41 6.40 -19.11
CA GLY A 22 -18.17 7.02 -19.60
C GLY A 22 -17.03 7.17 -18.58
N MET A 23 -17.21 6.81 -17.31
CA MET A 23 -16.10 6.88 -16.34
C MET A 23 -15.06 5.80 -16.66
N MET A 24 -13.82 6.23 -16.97
CA MET A 24 -12.68 5.32 -17.10
C MET A 24 -12.39 4.66 -15.77
N THR A 25 -12.32 3.33 -15.74
CA THR A 25 -11.94 2.54 -14.56
C THR A 25 -10.72 1.69 -14.87
N VAL A 26 -9.96 1.32 -13.84
CA VAL A 26 -8.85 0.37 -14.03
C VAL A 26 -9.36 -0.91 -14.67
N ARG A 27 -10.50 -1.45 -14.23
CA ARG A 27 -11.10 -2.66 -14.81
C ARG A 27 -11.37 -2.55 -16.31
N ALA A 28 -11.75 -1.38 -16.81
CA ALA A 28 -11.94 -1.16 -18.24
C ALA A 28 -10.58 -1.02 -18.96
N ALA A 29 -9.66 -0.24 -18.39
CA ALA A 29 -8.36 0.05 -18.98
C ALA A 29 -7.44 -1.18 -19.08
N ILE A 30 -7.45 -2.10 -18.10
CA ILE A 30 -6.56 -3.29 -18.10
C ILE A 30 -6.76 -4.17 -19.34
N THR A 31 -7.94 -4.18 -19.93
CA THR A 31 -8.20 -4.97 -21.12
C THR A 31 -7.30 -4.54 -22.29
N PHE A 32 -6.89 -3.28 -22.32
CA PHE A 32 -6.03 -2.70 -23.35
C PHE A 32 -4.56 -2.60 -22.90
N ALA A 33 -4.33 -2.41 -21.60
CA ALA A 33 -2.99 -2.18 -21.04
C ALA A 33 -2.23 -3.49 -20.71
N VAL A 34 -2.95 -4.57 -20.41
CA VAL A 34 -2.34 -5.84 -19.98
C VAL A 34 -2.28 -6.82 -21.14
N LYS A 35 -1.06 -7.26 -21.49
CA LYS A 35 -0.87 -8.30 -22.52
C LYS A 35 -1.68 -9.56 -22.18
N PRO A 36 -2.28 -10.23 -23.16
CA PRO A 36 -3.00 -11.49 -22.95
C PRO A 36 -2.08 -12.56 -22.36
N SER A 37 -2.67 -13.61 -21.80
CA SER A 37 -1.93 -14.80 -21.36
C SER A 37 -1.28 -15.48 -22.55
N ARG A 38 -0.18 -16.21 -22.30
CA ARG A 38 0.49 -16.99 -23.37
C ARG A 38 -0.47 -18.05 -23.92
N PRO A 39 -0.39 -18.37 -25.22
CA PRO A 39 -1.13 -19.52 -25.78
C PRO A 39 -0.86 -20.80 -24.97
N GLY A 40 -1.86 -21.66 -24.84
CA GLY A 40 -1.75 -22.88 -24.03
C GLY A 40 -1.94 -22.69 -22.52
N THR A 41 -2.05 -21.46 -22.02
CA THR A 41 -2.36 -21.23 -20.59
C THR A 41 -3.75 -21.74 -20.25
N TYR A 42 -3.85 -22.60 -19.22
CA TYR A 42 -5.13 -23.19 -18.79
C TYR A 42 -6.05 -22.13 -18.14
N SER A 43 -7.34 -22.23 -18.46
CA SER A 43 -8.43 -21.46 -17.80
C SER A 43 -8.22 -19.93 -17.80
N ILE A 44 -7.85 -19.38 -18.96
CA ILE A 44 -7.66 -17.94 -19.17
C ILE A 44 -8.98 -17.20 -18.92
N LEU A 45 -8.91 -16.07 -18.20
CA LEU A 45 -10.03 -15.14 -18.13
C LEU A 45 -10.17 -14.38 -19.45
N ARG A 46 -11.39 -14.31 -19.97
CA ARG A 46 -11.71 -13.54 -21.19
C ARG A 46 -11.22 -12.09 -21.08
N ARG A 47 -11.24 -11.54 -19.86
CA ARG A 47 -10.66 -10.23 -19.52
C ARG A 47 -9.94 -10.36 -18.19
N PRO A 48 -8.71 -9.86 -18.05
CA PRO A 48 -8.04 -9.78 -16.77
C PRO A 48 -8.90 -9.03 -15.75
N GLN A 49 -8.82 -9.42 -14.47
CA GLN A 49 -9.66 -8.86 -13.41
C GLN A 49 -8.81 -8.40 -12.23
N PRO A 50 -9.04 -7.19 -11.68
CA PRO A 50 -8.50 -6.83 -10.37
C PRO A 50 -9.05 -7.78 -9.30
N VAL A 51 -8.21 -8.20 -8.35
CA VAL A 51 -8.64 -9.08 -7.25
C VAL A 51 -8.86 -8.34 -5.93
N HIS A 52 -8.49 -7.08 -5.91
CA HIS A 52 -8.76 -6.15 -4.81
C HIS A 52 -8.96 -4.72 -5.34
N ARG A 53 -9.08 -3.78 -4.43
CA ARG A 53 -9.22 -2.37 -4.81
C ARG A 53 -8.27 -1.48 -4.01
N LEU A 54 -7.90 -0.37 -4.64
CA LEU A 54 -7.35 0.82 -4.01
C LEU A 54 -8.37 1.96 -4.17
N ASP A 55 -8.32 2.93 -3.28
CA ASP A 55 -9.17 4.12 -3.39
C ASP A 55 -8.81 4.94 -4.64
N LYS A 56 -9.72 5.81 -5.08
CA LYS A 56 -9.51 6.65 -6.26
C LYS A 56 -8.21 7.45 -6.15
N ALA A 57 -8.00 8.10 -5.01
CA ALA A 57 -6.85 8.97 -4.76
C ALA A 57 -5.55 8.21 -4.42
N THR A 58 -5.63 6.95 -3.96
CA THR A 58 -4.46 6.12 -3.61
C THR A 58 -3.78 5.59 -4.87
N SER A 59 -2.46 5.73 -4.97
CA SER A 59 -1.62 5.12 -6.01
C SER A 59 -1.04 3.78 -5.57
N GLY A 60 -0.41 3.06 -6.50
CA GLY A 60 0.42 1.91 -6.18
C GLY A 60 -0.12 0.56 -6.61
N LEU A 61 0.44 -0.49 -6.04
CA LEU A 61 0.27 -1.87 -6.47
C LEU A 61 -1.17 -2.38 -6.39
N LEU A 62 -1.66 -2.85 -7.54
CA LEU A 62 -2.93 -3.51 -7.73
C LEU A 62 -2.70 -4.87 -8.40
N LEU A 63 -3.21 -5.95 -7.81
CA LEU A 63 -3.06 -7.30 -8.35
C LEU A 63 -4.17 -7.61 -9.35
N ILE A 64 -3.75 -8.08 -10.53
CA ILE A 64 -4.62 -8.43 -11.65
C ILE A 64 -4.51 -9.92 -11.93
N ALA A 65 -5.61 -10.66 -11.82
CA ALA A 65 -5.66 -12.05 -12.24
C ALA A 65 -5.88 -12.15 -13.74
N LYS A 66 -5.16 -13.08 -14.39
CA LYS A 66 -5.29 -13.41 -15.82
C LYS A 66 -5.91 -14.80 -16.07
N THR A 67 -5.98 -15.63 -15.02
CA THR A 67 -6.59 -16.96 -15.06
C THR A 67 -7.60 -17.12 -13.94
N LYS A 68 -8.60 -18.01 -14.14
CA LYS A 68 -9.62 -18.29 -13.14
C LYS A 68 -9.03 -18.88 -11.83
N PRO A 69 -8.09 -19.84 -11.85
CA PRO A 69 -7.45 -20.34 -10.63
C PRO A 69 -6.77 -19.21 -9.84
N SER A 70 -5.93 -18.39 -10.49
CA SER A 70 -5.28 -17.27 -9.79
C SER A 70 -6.29 -16.26 -9.21
N MET A 71 -7.39 -16.00 -9.91
CA MET A 71 -8.44 -15.10 -9.40
C MET A 71 -9.07 -15.68 -8.12
N ILE A 72 -9.39 -16.97 -8.10
CA ILE A 72 -10.00 -17.65 -6.95
C ILE A 72 -9.02 -17.67 -5.76
N ASN A 73 -7.78 -18.14 -5.99
CA ASN A 73 -6.76 -18.25 -4.96
C ASN A 73 -6.43 -16.89 -4.33
N LEU A 74 -6.15 -15.85 -5.14
CA LEU A 74 -5.89 -14.50 -4.64
C LEU A 74 -7.09 -13.91 -3.89
N SER A 75 -8.32 -14.18 -4.34
CA SER A 75 -9.51 -13.73 -3.62
C SER A 75 -9.62 -14.37 -2.22
N TYR A 76 -9.26 -15.64 -2.08
CA TYR A 76 -9.18 -16.31 -0.78
C TYR A 76 -8.07 -15.69 0.09
N GLN A 77 -6.88 -15.48 -0.46
CA GLN A 77 -5.79 -14.86 0.30
C GLN A 77 -6.17 -13.45 0.81
N PHE A 78 -6.90 -12.64 0.01
CA PHE A 78 -7.42 -11.34 0.48
C PHE A 78 -8.48 -11.49 1.57
N ARG A 79 -9.44 -12.40 1.38
CA ARG A 79 -10.50 -12.69 2.37
C ARG A 79 -9.91 -13.12 3.71
N ASP A 80 -8.92 -14.02 3.66
CA ASP A 80 -8.28 -14.62 4.82
C ASP A 80 -7.12 -13.77 5.38
N ARG A 81 -6.91 -12.55 4.82
CA ARG A 81 -5.89 -11.57 5.23
C ARG A 81 -4.45 -12.09 5.18
N LYS A 82 -4.16 -13.05 4.31
CA LYS A 82 -2.82 -13.61 4.11
C LYS A 82 -1.89 -12.69 3.32
N ILE A 83 -2.44 -11.79 2.52
CA ILE A 83 -1.66 -10.84 1.72
C ILE A 83 -1.17 -9.71 2.62
N LYS A 84 0.16 -9.61 2.76
CA LYS A 84 0.82 -8.50 3.45
C LYS A 84 0.91 -7.30 2.50
N LYS A 85 0.53 -6.13 2.97
CA LYS A 85 0.55 -4.88 2.21
C LYS A 85 1.34 -3.83 2.97
N THR A 86 2.21 -3.12 2.29
CA THR A 86 2.94 -1.98 2.84
C THR A 86 2.59 -0.75 2.02
N TYR A 87 2.37 0.33 2.73
CA TYR A 87 2.09 1.65 2.17
C TYR A 87 3.10 2.65 2.72
N THR A 88 3.44 3.62 1.90
CA THR A 88 4.12 4.82 2.34
C THR A 88 3.16 6.00 2.25
N ALA A 89 3.17 6.85 3.28
CA ALA A 89 2.40 8.08 3.31
C ALA A 89 3.24 9.24 3.83
N ILE A 90 2.86 10.45 3.46
CA ILE A 90 3.31 11.69 4.10
C ILE A 90 2.14 12.19 4.93
N VAL A 91 2.33 12.39 6.22
CA VAL A 91 1.33 12.95 7.13
C VAL A 91 1.67 14.36 7.55
N ASN A 92 0.65 15.15 7.85
CA ASN A 92 0.72 16.52 8.28
C ASN A 92 0.90 16.60 9.80
N GLY A 93 2.09 16.99 10.23
CA GLY A 93 2.49 17.08 11.64
C GLY A 93 3.37 15.92 12.09
N ILE A 94 3.56 15.84 13.40
CA ILE A 94 4.32 14.78 14.08
C ILE A 94 3.31 13.85 14.74
N PRO A 95 3.20 12.58 14.27
CA PRO A 95 2.31 11.63 14.92
C PRO A 95 2.66 11.46 16.40
N PRO A 96 1.67 11.50 17.29
CA PRO A 96 1.92 11.24 18.71
C PRO A 96 2.44 9.79 18.88
N PRO A 97 3.24 9.52 19.92
CA PRO A 97 3.64 8.16 20.22
C PRO A 97 2.39 7.31 20.45
N GLY A 98 2.31 6.19 19.75
CA GLY A 98 1.25 5.21 19.92
C GLY A 98 1.68 4.07 20.85
N ASP A 99 0.87 3.01 20.89
CA ASP A 99 1.23 1.80 21.59
C ASP A 99 2.35 1.08 20.85
N ALA A 100 3.55 1.08 21.42
CA ALA A 100 4.69 0.35 20.89
C ALA A 100 4.42 -1.15 20.95
N ILE A 101 4.79 -1.89 19.89
CA ILE A 101 4.68 -3.34 19.85
C ILE A 101 6.06 -3.98 19.99
N SER A 102 6.14 -5.05 20.76
CA SER A 102 7.37 -5.85 20.88
C SER A 102 7.73 -6.52 19.55
N ALA A 103 9.00 -6.88 19.36
CA ALA A 103 9.45 -7.64 18.19
C ALA A 103 8.64 -8.95 18.00
N VAL A 104 8.27 -9.63 19.10
CA VAL A 104 7.44 -10.83 19.07
C VAL A 104 6.04 -10.54 18.54
N GLU A 105 5.42 -9.47 19.00
CA GLU A 105 4.10 -9.04 18.52
C GLU A 105 4.16 -8.58 17.05
N ALA A 106 5.20 -7.83 16.69
CA ALA A 106 5.43 -7.41 15.31
C ALA A 106 5.54 -8.63 14.39
N HIS A 107 6.33 -9.64 14.77
CA HIS A 107 6.45 -10.90 14.03
C HIS A 107 5.09 -11.63 13.93
N ARG A 108 4.35 -11.74 15.03
CA ARG A 108 2.98 -12.33 15.03
C ARG A 108 2.04 -11.60 14.08
N LEU A 109 2.17 -10.30 14.00
CA LEU A 109 1.45 -9.46 13.05
C LEU A 109 2.01 -9.53 11.62
N GLY A 110 3.04 -10.36 11.38
CA GLY A 110 3.70 -10.50 10.07
C GLY A 110 4.39 -9.21 9.62
N VAL A 111 4.96 -8.50 10.57
CA VAL A 111 5.88 -7.38 10.34
C VAL A 111 7.29 -7.93 10.46
N ASP A 112 8.06 -7.83 9.38
CA ASP A 112 9.46 -8.21 9.40
C ASP A 112 10.21 -7.13 10.21
N VAL A 113 10.75 -7.52 11.36
CA VAL A 113 11.62 -6.69 12.20
C VAL A 113 13.04 -7.14 11.92
N ASP A 114 13.89 -6.24 11.49
CA ASP A 114 15.31 -6.51 11.36
C ASP A 114 15.91 -6.61 12.77
N PRO A 115 16.42 -7.78 13.19
CA PRO A 115 16.99 -7.96 14.53
C PRO A 115 18.27 -7.17 14.75
N ASP A 116 18.94 -6.72 13.66
CA ASP A 116 20.23 -6.03 13.72
C ASP A 116 20.10 -4.49 13.72
N VAL A 117 18.90 -3.96 13.55
CA VAL A 117 18.65 -2.51 13.65
C VAL A 117 18.48 -2.13 15.11
N ASN A 118 19.58 -1.75 15.74
CA ASN A 118 19.60 -1.19 17.09
C ASN A 118 18.75 0.10 17.16
N GLY A 119 17.58 -0.04 17.78
CA GLY A 119 16.85 0.99 18.51
C GLY A 119 16.55 2.28 17.76
N ASN A 120 15.46 2.34 17.02
CA ASN A 120 14.50 3.43 16.84
C ASN A 120 13.38 3.03 15.86
N ASP A 121 13.41 1.85 15.31
CA ASP A 121 12.32 1.30 14.47
C ASP A 121 11.20 0.74 15.37
N GLU A 122 10.68 1.55 16.28
CA GLU A 122 9.56 1.15 17.11
C GLU A 122 8.29 1.12 16.25
N TRP A 123 7.91 -0.08 15.87
CA TRP A 123 6.59 -0.31 15.31
C TRP A 123 5.53 -0.02 16.34
N GLN A 124 4.49 0.67 15.92
CA GLN A 124 3.36 1.07 16.73
C GLN A 124 2.07 0.50 16.12
N ILE A 125 1.04 0.36 16.95
CA ILE A 125 -0.23 -0.20 16.52
C ILE A 125 -1.37 0.80 16.75
N ILE A 126 -2.29 0.84 15.81
CA ILE A 126 -3.61 1.41 15.97
C ILE A 126 -4.59 0.24 15.89
N ASP A 127 -5.25 -0.07 17.00
CA ASP A 127 -6.40 -0.97 17.07
C ASP A 127 -7.64 -0.16 17.42
N HIS A 128 -8.22 0.47 16.41
CA HIS A 128 -9.40 1.33 16.56
C HIS A 128 -10.47 0.95 15.54
N ALA A 129 -11.64 0.55 16.06
CA ALA A 129 -12.74 0.10 15.21
C ALA A 129 -13.24 1.22 14.28
N LEU A 130 -13.52 0.85 13.04
CA LEU A 130 -14.11 1.73 12.03
C LEU A 130 -15.47 1.17 11.59
N ASP A 131 -16.52 1.96 11.73
CA ASP A 131 -17.89 1.53 11.45
C ASP A 131 -18.25 0.24 12.22
N GLU A 132 -17.96 0.21 13.53
CA GLU A 132 -18.19 -0.91 14.46
C GLU A 132 -17.45 -2.22 14.08
N LYS A 133 -16.47 -2.14 13.20
CA LYS A 133 -15.68 -3.29 12.74
C LYS A 133 -14.23 -3.12 13.12
N SER A 134 -13.64 -4.17 13.71
CA SER A 134 -12.21 -4.19 14.03
C SER A 134 -11.37 -3.70 12.86
N ALA A 135 -10.52 -2.72 13.10
CA ALA A 135 -9.60 -2.17 12.14
C ALA A 135 -8.23 -1.98 12.80
N VAL A 136 -7.21 -2.67 12.26
CA VAL A 136 -5.86 -2.70 12.82
C VAL A 136 -4.86 -2.23 11.77
N THR A 137 -4.02 -1.27 12.14
CA THR A 137 -2.91 -0.76 11.33
C THR A 137 -1.65 -0.72 12.17
N VAL A 138 -0.58 -1.33 11.69
CA VAL A 138 0.77 -1.18 12.24
C VAL A 138 1.50 -0.11 11.44
N TRP A 139 2.28 0.72 12.11
CA TRP A 139 2.95 1.85 11.48
C TRP A 139 4.27 2.20 12.16
N LYS A 140 5.14 2.89 11.42
CA LYS A 140 6.36 3.49 11.96
C LYS A 140 6.72 4.78 11.22
N VAL A 141 7.44 5.67 11.89
CA VAL A 141 8.03 6.85 11.26
C VAL A 141 9.25 6.43 10.45
N ILE A 142 9.37 6.96 9.23
CA ILE A 142 10.57 6.81 8.38
C ILE A 142 11.49 8.02 8.58
N LYS A 143 10.94 9.23 8.38
CA LYS A 143 11.65 10.49 8.51
C LYS A 143 10.70 11.65 8.69
N SER A 144 11.16 12.73 9.31
CA SER A 144 10.46 14.03 9.37
C SER A 144 11.23 15.09 8.62
N SER A 145 10.52 16.05 8.05
CA SER A 145 11.07 17.16 7.27
C SER A 145 10.37 18.46 7.63
N LYS A 146 11.06 19.59 7.56
CA LYS A 146 10.43 20.90 7.76
C LYS A 146 9.45 21.20 6.62
N SER A 147 8.43 21.96 6.93
CA SER A 147 7.40 22.38 5.98
C SER A 147 6.86 23.75 6.35
N ILE A 148 6.60 24.56 5.33
CA ILE A 148 6.04 25.91 5.53
C ILE A 148 4.53 25.84 5.82
N HIS A 149 3.80 24.83 5.33
CA HIS A 149 2.35 24.77 5.41
C HIS A 149 1.82 23.68 6.34
N ALA A 150 2.69 22.78 6.83
CA ALA A 150 2.27 21.71 7.71
C ALA A 150 2.09 22.18 9.16
N ARG A 151 1.27 21.44 9.91
CA ARG A 151 1.13 21.58 11.36
C ARG A 151 2.51 21.42 12.02
N ASP A 152 2.80 22.24 13.01
CA ASP A 152 4.10 22.30 13.72
C ASP A 152 5.30 22.50 12.79
N ASN A 153 5.05 22.98 11.58
CA ASN A 153 6.04 23.11 10.52
C ASN A 153 6.77 21.81 10.19
N VAL A 154 6.08 20.67 10.28
CA VAL A 154 6.67 19.34 10.03
C VAL A 154 5.76 18.47 9.16
N LEU A 155 6.34 17.87 8.14
CA LEU A 155 5.79 16.71 7.43
C LEU A 155 6.52 15.45 7.88
N THR A 156 5.78 14.37 8.11
CA THR A 156 6.36 13.09 8.52
C THR A 156 6.06 12.00 7.49
N SER A 157 7.10 11.38 6.96
CA SER A 157 6.98 10.18 6.13
C SER A 157 6.84 8.96 7.02
N ILE A 158 5.83 8.12 6.76
CA ILE A 158 5.50 6.94 7.58
C ILE A 158 5.29 5.70 6.71
N GLU A 159 5.63 4.54 7.28
CA GLU A 159 5.31 3.24 6.73
C GLU A 159 4.07 2.68 7.44
N LEU A 160 3.13 2.14 6.66
CA LEU A 160 1.84 1.66 7.13
C LEU A 160 1.61 0.22 6.67
N LYS A 161 1.25 -0.68 7.58
CA LYS A 161 0.92 -2.09 7.31
C LYS A 161 -0.49 -2.41 7.82
N PRO A 162 -1.55 -2.22 7.00
CA PRO A 162 -2.91 -2.54 7.42
C PRO A 162 -3.10 -4.05 7.54
N LYS A 163 -3.54 -4.51 8.73
CA LYS A 163 -3.89 -5.91 9.00
C LYS A 163 -5.34 -6.24 8.65
N THR A 164 -6.15 -5.20 8.52
CA THR A 164 -7.54 -5.24 8.07
C THR A 164 -7.69 -4.38 6.81
N GLY A 165 -8.87 -4.37 6.20
CA GLY A 165 -9.13 -3.60 4.97
C GLY A 165 -10.48 -2.90 5.02
N ARG A 166 -10.65 -1.93 5.94
CA ARG A 166 -11.88 -1.14 6.03
C ARG A 166 -11.88 0.01 5.02
N PHE A 167 -13.06 0.56 4.77
CA PHE A 167 -13.21 1.70 3.88
C PHE A 167 -12.35 2.88 4.37
N HIS A 168 -11.44 3.36 3.52
CA HIS A 168 -10.50 4.44 3.79
C HIS A 168 -9.70 4.26 5.11
N GLN A 169 -9.40 3.03 5.51
CA GLN A 169 -8.85 2.73 6.84
C GLN A 169 -7.63 3.58 7.19
N LEU A 170 -6.58 3.56 6.35
CA LEU A 170 -5.35 4.28 6.62
C LEU A 170 -5.59 5.79 6.75
N ARG A 171 -6.38 6.37 5.86
CA ARG A 171 -6.73 7.79 5.87
C ARG A 171 -7.46 8.19 7.15
N ARG A 172 -8.43 7.35 7.59
CA ARG A 172 -9.22 7.56 8.82
C ARG A 172 -8.38 7.35 10.08
N HIS A 173 -7.51 6.34 10.11
CA HIS A 173 -6.62 6.09 11.23
C HIS A 173 -5.64 7.25 11.43
N MET A 174 -5.02 7.74 10.35
CA MET A 174 -4.10 8.87 10.43
C MET A 174 -4.81 10.15 10.90
N SER A 175 -5.98 10.45 10.33
CA SER A 175 -6.72 11.66 10.68
C SER A 175 -7.42 11.57 12.04
N TRP A 176 -8.16 10.50 12.31
CA TRP A 176 -9.07 10.45 13.47
C TRP A 176 -8.42 9.90 14.73
N VAL A 177 -7.38 9.08 14.61
CA VAL A 177 -6.72 8.45 15.76
C VAL A 177 -5.42 9.15 16.10
N LEU A 178 -4.58 9.43 15.10
CA LEU A 178 -3.29 10.10 15.31
C LEU A 178 -3.37 11.62 15.17
N ASP A 179 -4.51 12.18 14.76
CA ASP A 179 -4.67 13.60 14.44
C ASP A 179 -3.57 14.15 13.50
N CYS A 180 -3.02 13.28 12.66
CA CYS A 180 -2.03 13.57 11.63
C CYS A 180 -2.55 13.11 10.27
N PRO A 181 -3.45 13.87 9.62
CA PRO A 181 -4.02 13.51 8.34
C PRO A 181 -2.95 13.35 7.26
N ILE A 182 -3.21 12.48 6.29
CA ILE A 182 -2.32 12.31 5.15
C ILE A 182 -2.33 13.59 4.31
N ALA A 183 -1.15 14.08 3.91
CA ALA A 183 -1.02 15.28 3.10
C ALA A 183 -1.80 15.16 1.78
N GLY A 184 -2.56 16.19 1.44
CA GLY A 184 -3.43 16.23 0.27
C GLY A 184 -4.69 15.36 0.39
N ASP A 185 -5.12 15.00 1.60
CA ASP A 185 -6.37 14.30 1.85
C ASP A 185 -7.54 15.27 2.00
N ASP A 186 -8.15 15.67 0.89
CA ASP A 186 -9.28 16.63 0.86
C ASP A 186 -10.51 16.20 1.67
N LYS A 187 -10.59 14.91 2.07
CA LYS A 187 -11.75 14.38 2.78
C LYS A 187 -11.56 14.26 4.29
N TYR A 188 -10.33 13.98 4.74
CA TYR A 188 -10.03 13.68 6.14
C TYR A 188 -8.93 14.57 6.71
N ASP A 189 -8.68 15.73 6.13
CA ASP A 189 -7.62 16.66 6.54
C ASP A 189 -7.86 17.31 7.93
N GLY A 190 -9.05 17.17 8.49
CA GLY A 190 -9.38 17.78 9.79
C GLY A 190 -9.67 19.27 9.75
N GLY A 191 -9.51 19.93 8.61
CA GLY A 191 -9.72 21.39 8.46
C GLY A 191 -8.55 22.23 8.97
N GLY A 192 -8.78 23.54 9.18
CA GLY A 192 -7.75 24.45 9.68
C GLY A 192 -6.53 24.55 8.75
N ASP A 193 -5.33 24.59 9.33
CA ASP A 193 -4.07 24.73 8.58
C ASP A 193 -3.79 23.53 7.64
N ALA A 194 -4.34 22.35 7.92
CA ALA A 194 -4.24 21.22 7.03
C ALA A 194 -4.85 21.46 5.65
N MET A 195 -5.79 22.40 5.54
CA MET A 195 -6.38 22.81 4.27
C MET A 195 -5.37 23.43 3.30
N ARG A 196 -4.25 23.96 3.80
CA ARG A 196 -3.19 24.53 2.95
C ARG A 196 -2.52 23.49 2.06
N LEU A 197 -2.61 22.20 2.41
CA LEU A 197 -2.07 21.09 1.62
C LEU A 197 -3.11 20.46 0.68
N ARG A 198 -4.31 21.05 0.56
CA ARG A 198 -5.33 20.62 -0.39
C ARG A 198 -4.89 20.90 -1.82
N GLY A 199 -5.32 20.04 -2.75
CA GLY A 199 -4.97 20.19 -4.16
C GLY A 199 -3.69 19.47 -4.57
N GLU A 200 -2.79 19.18 -3.64
CA GLU A 200 -1.54 18.44 -3.89
C GLU A 200 -1.77 16.96 -4.25
N GLY A 201 -3.00 16.51 -4.10
CA GLY A 201 -3.37 15.11 -4.27
C GLY A 201 -2.81 14.23 -3.15
N LEU A 202 -3.51 13.15 -2.85
CA LEU A 202 -3.23 12.28 -1.72
C LEU A 202 -1.80 11.67 -1.80
N HIS A 203 -1.01 11.88 -0.75
CA HIS A 203 0.32 11.28 -0.58
C HIS A 203 0.23 9.93 0.15
N LEU A 204 -0.44 8.97 -0.49
CA LEU A 204 -0.59 7.58 -0.03
C LEU A 204 -0.34 6.62 -1.19
N CYS A 205 0.68 5.77 -1.07
CA CYS A 205 1.07 4.81 -2.08
C CYS A 205 1.17 3.39 -1.50
N SER A 206 0.53 2.40 -2.14
CA SER A 206 0.71 0.97 -1.87
C SER A 206 1.96 0.50 -2.60
N ASN A 207 3.12 0.52 -1.94
CA ASN A 207 4.41 0.32 -2.60
C ASN A 207 4.98 -1.10 -2.49
N LYS A 208 4.44 -1.96 -1.60
CA LYS A 208 4.90 -3.35 -1.49
C LYS A 208 3.74 -4.28 -1.16
N VAL A 209 3.72 -5.44 -1.81
CA VAL A 209 2.75 -6.52 -1.58
C VAL A 209 3.48 -7.85 -1.53
N THR A 210 3.22 -8.65 -0.47
CA THR A 210 3.75 -10.01 -0.33
C THR A 210 2.60 -11.00 -0.19
N LEU A 211 2.64 -12.09 -0.95
CA LEU A 211 1.58 -13.10 -1.01
C LEU A 211 2.13 -14.49 -1.29
N GLU A 212 1.35 -15.52 -0.99
CA GLU A 212 1.64 -16.90 -1.44
C GLU A 212 1.44 -17.00 -2.96
N HIS A 213 2.38 -17.63 -3.67
CA HIS A 213 2.25 -17.79 -5.13
C HIS A 213 1.05 -18.66 -5.48
N PRO A 214 0.04 -18.15 -6.22
CA PRO A 214 -1.24 -18.83 -6.38
C PRO A 214 -1.19 -20.12 -7.20
N SER A 215 -0.12 -20.38 -7.94
CA SER A 215 0.00 -21.57 -8.78
C SER A 215 0.98 -22.58 -8.21
N TYR A 216 2.13 -22.17 -7.72
CA TYR A 216 3.13 -23.12 -7.20
C TYR A 216 2.65 -23.81 -5.93
N ASN A 217 2.00 -23.09 -5.04
CA ASN A 217 1.49 -23.69 -3.79
C ASN A 217 0.25 -24.59 -4.00
N ASP A 218 -0.49 -24.41 -5.10
CA ASP A 218 -1.59 -25.31 -5.47
C ASP A 218 -1.10 -26.64 -6.08
N MET A 219 0.16 -26.72 -6.51
CA MET A 219 0.81 -27.91 -7.08
C MET A 219 1.65 -28.68 -6.04
N GLU A 220 1.58 -28.30 -4.77
CA GLU A 220 2.28 -28.95 -3.64
C GLU A 220 3.78 -29.23 -3.94
N GLU A 221 4.22 -30.50 -3.84
CA GLU A 221 5.62 -30.88 -4.06
C GLU A 221 6.12 -30.56 -5.48
N GLU A 222 5.28 -30.75 -6.51
CA GLU A 222 5.65 -30.45 -7.89
C GLU A 222 5.92 -28.95 -8.09
N GLY A 223 5.14 -28.09 -7.46
CA GLY A 223 5.33 -26.64 -7.52
C GLY A 223 6.65 -26.20 -6.88
N THR A 224 7.02 -26.81 -5.76
CA THR A 224 8.32 -26.61 -5.11
C THR A 224 9.49 -27.07 -5.98
N ALA A 225 9.36 -28.23 -6.60
CA ALA A 225 10.39 -28.75 -7.52
C ALA A 225 10.57 -27.84 -8.75
N ILE A 226 9.47 -27.35 -9.34
CA ILE A 226 9.53 -26.37 -10.44
C ILE A 226 10.21 -25.09 -9.98
N PHE A 227 9.86 -24.55 -8.80
CA PHE A 227 10.49 -23.34 -8.27
C PHE A 227 12.00 -23.50 -8.10
N GLN A 228 12.48 -24.65 -7.61
CA GLN A 228 13.91 -24.92 -7.43
C GLN A 228 14.68 -24.91 -8.75
N GLN A 229 14.06 -25.30 -9.86
CA GLN A 229 14.65 -25.36 -11.19
C GLN A 229 14.66 -24.02 -11.93
N LEU A 230 13.98 -22.99 -11.41
CA LEU A 230 13.98 -21.64 -12.00
C LEU A 230 15.38 -21.03 -11.96
N SER A 231 15.73 -20.30 -13.01
CA SER A 231 16.92 -19.44 -13.03
C SER A 231 16.75 -18.27 -12.06
N GLU A 232 17.86 -17.66 -11.63
CA GLU A 232 17.83 -16.50 -10.72
C GLU A 232 16.99 -15.32 -11.27
N LYS A 233 17.00 -15.12 -12.59
CA LYS A 233 16.16 -14.13 -13.25
C LYS A 233 14.65 -14.44 -13.15
N GLU A 234 14.29 -15.72 -13.21
CA GLU A 234 12.90 -16.16 -13.08
C GLU A 234 12.43 -16.15 -11.64
N LYS A 235 13.36 -16.24 -10.69
CA LYS A 235 13.10 -16.12 -9.25
C LYS A 235 12.96 -14.66 -8.78
N GLU A 236 13.20 -13.67 -9.64
CA GLU A 236 13.08 -12.28 -9.25
C GLU A 236 11.71 -11.99 -8.58
N GLY A 237 11.74 -11.53 -7.34
CA GLY A 237 10.55 -11.33 -6.50
C GLY A 237 9.91 -12.60 -5.96
N LEU A 238 10.45 -13.80 -6.23
CA LEU A 238 10.03 -15.08 -5.67
C LEU A 238 11.01 -15.57 -4.60
N TRP A 239 10.49 -16.18 -3.54
CA TRP A 239 11.30 -16.76 -2.48
C TRP A 239 10.56 -17.87 -1.74
N MET A 240 11.27 -18.70 -1.00
CA MET A 240 10.71 -19.79 -0.21
C MET A 240 10.54 -19.37 1.24
N SER A 241 9.34 -19.48 1.78
CA SER A 241 9.10 -19.24 3.22
C SER A 241 9.66 -20.37 4.07
N PRO A 242 9.86 -20.16 5.39
CA PRO A 242 10.27 -21.23 6.32
C PRO A 242 9.32 -22.43 6.34
N GLU A 243 8.03 -22.21 6.04
CA GLU A 243 7.00 -23.24 5.94
C GLU A 243 6.99 -23.96 4.58
N GLY A 244 7.99 -23.73 3.72
CA GLY A 244 8.14 -24.36 2.42
C GLY A 244 7.19 -23.86 1.35
N LYS A 245 6.61 -22.67 1.51
CA LYS A 245 5.72 -22.07 0.50
C LYS A 245 6.47 -21.13 -0.42
N VAL A 246 6.17 -21.18 -1.69
CA VAL A 246 6.66 -20.19 -2.66
C VAL A 246 5.91 -18.88 -2.47
N MET A 247 6.64 -17.84 -2.13
CA MET A 247 6.14 -16.49 -1.89
C MET A 247 6.45 -15.58 -3.06
N VAL A 248 5.63 -14.55 -3.23
CA VAL A 248 5.88 -13.46 -4.18
C VAL A 248 5.94 -12.16 -3.42
N THR A 249 6.98 -11.37 -3.67
CA THR A 249 7.03 -9.97 -3.23
C THR A 249 7.13 -9.08 -4.46
N ALA A 250 6.14 -8.20 -4.63
CA ALA A 250 6.16 -7.14 -5.62
C ALA A 250 6.38 -5.80 -4.93
N CYS A 251 7.30 -5.00 -5.46
CA CYS A 251 7.59 -3.65 -5.00
C CYS A 251 7.53 -2.68 -6.18
N ILE A 252 7.23 -1.44 -5.88
CA ILE A 252 7.41 -0.28 -6.77
C ILE A 252 8.09 0.84 -5.99
N ASP A 253 8.75 1.72 -6.71
CA ASP A 253 9.29 2.94 -6.14
C ASP A 253 8.15 3.85 -5.66
N ILE A 254 8.46 4.67 -4.66
CA ILE A 254 7.54 5.70 -4.21
C ILE A 254 7.45 6.76 -5.31
N PRO A 255 6.26 7.24 -5.68
CA PRO A 255 6.13 8.25 -6.74
C PRO A 255 6.96 9.50 -6.47
N ASP A 256 7.68 9.99 -7.48
CA ASP A 256 8.56 11.18 -7.41
C ASP A 256 7.87 12.40 -6.77
N LYS A 257 6.55 12.52 -6.95
CA LYS A 257 5.77 13.60 -6.35
C LYS A 257 5.93 13.68 -4.81
N PHE A 258 6.23 12.56 -4.13
CA PHE A 258 6.43 12.55 -2.67
C PHE A 258 7.70 13.28 -2.28
N GLU A 259 8.80 13.01 -2.99
CA GLU A 259 10.07 13.70 -2.75
C GLU A 259 10.03 15.16 -3.18
N SER A 260 9.46 15.43 -4.37
CA SER A 260 9.26 16.79 -4.88
C SER A 260 8.45 17.64 -3.90
N PHE A 261 7.35 17.11 -3.37
CA PHE A 261 6.51 17.79 -2.40
C PHE A 261 7.27 18.13 -1.10
N ILE A 262 7.98 17.14 -0.52
CA ILE A 262 8.80 17.38 0.68
C ILE A 262 9.89 18.43 0.42
N PHE A 263 10.51 18.37 -0.75
CA PHE A 263 11.57 19.32 -1.14
C PHE A 263 11.02 20.75 -1.28
N GLU A 264 9.89 20.94 -1.94
CA GLU A 264 9.24 22.25 -2.12
C GLU A 264 8.80 22.83 -0.79
N GLU A 265 8.17 22.05 0.07
CA GLU A 265 7.73 22.46 1.39
C GLU A 265 8.90 22.87 2.30
N ASN A 266 10.00 22.09 2.28
CA ASN A 266 11.20 22.42 3.05
C ASN A 266 11.90 23.67 2.54
N ASN A 267 12.00 23.85 1.23
CA ASN A 267 12.59 25.07 0.65
C ASN A 267 11.74 26.31 0.96
N GLY A 268 10.42 26.18 0.93
CA GLY A 268 9.50 27.23 1.35
C GLY A 268 9.75 27.65 2.80
N TYR A 269 9.89 26.67 3.70
CA TYR A 269 10.20 26.91 5.11
C TYR A 269 11.53 27.65 5.31
N ILE A 270 12.60 27.20 4.64
CA ILE A 270 13.94 27.83 4.74
C ILE A 270 13.89 29.28 4.26
N LYS A 271 13.24 29.55 3.14
CA LYS A 271 13.11 30.93 2.62
C LYS A 271 12.36 31.82 3.61
N HIS A 272 11.22 31.39 4.10
CA HIS A 272 10.41 32.16 5.05
C HIS A 272 11.19 32.49 6.32
N THR A 273 11.87 31.49 6.90
CA THR A 273 12.68 31.74 8.12
C THR A 273 13.92 32.57 7.89
N SER A 274 14.45 32.64 6.66
CA SER A 274 15.60 33.49 6.32
C SER A 274 15.21 34.96 6.07
N GLU A 275 13.95 35.24 5.77
CA GLU A 275 13.42 36.60 5.56
C GLU A 275 12.96 37.25 6.87
N GLU A 276 12.81 36.49 7.95
CA GLU A 276 12.43 36.98 9.28
C GLU A 276 13.64 37.40 10.16
N VAL A 277 14.88 37.15 9.71
CA VAL A 277 16.14 37.52 10.38
C VAL A 277 16.76 38.72 9.71
#